data_a7a19b4e51a88167e04649ec66c36b08
#
_entry.id   a7a19b4e51a88167e04649ec66c36b08
#
_cell.length_a   1.000
_cell.length_b   1.000
_cell.length_c   1.000
_cell.angle_alpha   90.00
_cell.angle_beta   90.00
_cell.angle_gamma   90.00
#
_symmetry.space_group_name_H-M   'P 1'
#
loop_
_entity.id
_entity.type
_entity.pdbx_description
1 polymer ?
#
loop_
_entity_poly.entity_id
_entity_poly.type
_entity_poly.pdbx_seq_one_letter_code
_entity_poly.pdbx_strand_id
1 'polypeptide(L)'
;PKSNMALVGLYKIKEFDVLIRSLDHNIKNNIRSNNEFYLTDGLQEMLQRGVVFQGFKVDNWYDCGQKEILLKTNALLLNKRKKAAAFKKNLHNCIVIEPIHIGKNTVIKNSIIGPNVTIGDNASIYDSIIRDSIIGNYTKLNDVVLFNSLIGSDSVIWGSSQSLNIGDNTELDLR
;
A
#
# COMPACT_ATOMS: atom_id res chain seq x y z
N PRO A 1 10.46 -24.98 -12.87
CA PRO A 1 11.16 -23.70 -12.85
C PRO A 1 12.68 -23.90 -12.92
N LYS A 2 13.39 -23.08 -13.68
CA LYS A 2 14.86 -23.14 -13.79
C LYS A 2 15.57 -22.55 -12.56
N SER A 3 14.85 -21.86 -11.72
CA SER A 3 15.34 -21.16 -10.53
C SER A 3 14.18 -20.99 -9.50
N ASN A 4 14.54 -20.81 -8.24
CA ASN A 4 13.62 -20.41 -7.16
C ASN A 4 13.61 -18.88 -6.94
N MET A 5 14.26 -18.11 -7.80
CA MET A 5 14.24 -16.65 -7.80
C MET A 5 13.10 -16.13 -8.66
N ALA A 6 12.47 -15.05 -8.22
CA ALA A 6 11.44 -14.33 -8.96
C ALA A 6 11.86 -12.87 -9.18
N LEU A 7 11.39 -12.27 -10.27
CA LEU A 7 11.59 -10.85 -10.53
C LEU A 7 10.65 -10.02 -9.65
N VAL A 8 11.18 -8.99 -9.01
CA VAL A 8 10.42 -8.11 -8.11
C VAL A 8 9.85 -6.85 -8.80
N GLY A 9 9.97 -6.78 -10.14
CA GLY A 9 9.43 -5.66 -10.91
C GLY A 9 10.25 -4.36 -10.84
N LEU A 10 11.48 -4.39 -10.33
CA LEU A 10 12.35 -3.22 -10.29
C LEU A 10 13.46 -3.37 -11.33
N TYR A 11 13.47 -2.47 -12.31
CA TYR A 11 14.40 -2.53 -13.45
C TYR A 11 15.12 -1.20 -13.65
N LYS A 12 16.43 -1.26 -13.95
CA LYS A 12 17.22 -0.14 -14.44
C LYS A 12 17.82 -0.53 -15.80
N ILE A 13 17.32 0.07 -16.86
CA ILE A 13 17.69 -0.26 -18.23
C ILE A 13 18.42 0.92 -18.83
N LYS A 14 19.63 0.71 -19.34
CA LYS A 14 20.43 1.72 -20.02
C LYS A 14 20.18 1.70 -21.54
N GLU A 15 20.00 0.52 -22.08
CA GLU A 15 19.83 0.26 -23.53
C GLU A 15 18.38 0.48 -23.94
N PHE A 16 17.88 1.71 -23.73
CA PHE A 16 16.47 2.07 -23.95
C PHE A 16 16.00 1.81 -25.39
N ASP A 17 16.83 2.15 -26.38
CA ASP A 17 16.50 1.92 -27.80
C ASP A 17 16.36 0.43 -28.14
N VAL A 18 17.13 -0.43 -27.46
CA VAL A 18 17.01 -1.88 -27.63
C VAL A 18 15.72 -2.38 -27.01
N LEU A 19 15.35 -1.84 -25.83
CA LEU A 19 14.08 -2.17 -25.18
C LEU A 19 12.89 -1.82 -26.09
N ILE A 20 12.84 -0.61 -26.63
CA ILE A 20 11.72 -0.18 -27.50
C ILE A 20 11.63 -1.08 -28.74
N ARG A 21 12.76 -1.37 -29.41
CA ARG A 21 12.77 -2.28 -30.55
C ARG A 21 12.33 -3.71 -30.19
N SER A 22 12.67 -4.18 -29.01
CA SER A 22 12.28 -5.51 -28.54
C SER A 22 10.79 -5.59 -28.24
N LEU A 23 10.22 -4.58 -27.60
CA LEU A 23 8.77 -4.48 -27.36
C LEU A 23 7.99 -4.34 -28.67
N ASP A 24 8.46 -3.51 -29.59
CA ASP A 24 7.89 -3.34 -30.94
C ASP A 24 7.90 -4.66 -31.73
N HIS A 25 9.02 -5.40 -31.66
CA HIS A 25 9.13 -6.72 -32.26
C HIS A 25 8.07 -7.69 -31.72
N ASN A 26 7.93 -7.75 -30.40
CA ASN A 26 6.94 -8.63 -29.77
C ASN A 26 5.51 -8.26 -30.16
N ILE A 27 5.18 -6.97 -30.20
CA ILE A 27 3.86 -6.48 -30.60
C ILE A 27 3.59 -6.81 -32.08
N LYS A 28 4.51 -6.49 -33.01
CA LYS A 28 4.36 -6.72 -34.45
C LYS A 28 4.23 -8.19 -34.80
N ASN A 29 4.92 -9.06 -34.08
CA ASN A 29 4.88 -10.51 -34.27
C ASN A 29 3.87 -11.23 -33.39
N ASN A 30 3.05 -10.49 -32.64
CA ASN A 30 2.03 -11.03 -31.73
C ASN A 30 2.59 -12.05 -30.72
N ILE A 31 3.83 -11.81 -30.24
CA ILE A 31 4.49 -12.65 -29.22
C ILE A 31 3.90 -12.29 -27.86
N ARG A 32 3.11 -13.20 -27.29
CA ARG A 32 2.39 -13.02 -26.04
C ARG A 32 2.64 -14.17 -25.09
N SER A 33 2.66 -13.84 -23.78
CA SER A 33 2.58 -14.81 -22.70
C SER A 33 1.20 -14.72 -22.06
N ASN A 34 0.50 -15.85 -21.85
CA ASN A 34 -0.87 -15.89 -21.31
C ASN A 34 -1.87 -14.93 -22.00
N ASN A 35 -1.77 -14.79 -23.33
CA ASN A 35 -2.57 -13.85 -24.13
C ASN A 35 -2.33 -12.34 -23.88
N GLU A 36 -1.29 -11.98 -23.12
CA GLU A 36 -0.94 -10.60 -22.79
C GLU A 36 0.48 -10.27 -23.25
N PHE A 37 0.77 -8.99 -23.47
CA PHE A 37 2.11 -8.49 -23.69
C PHE A 37 2.76 -8.11 -22.36
N TYR A 38 3.82 -8.82 -21.98
CA TYR A 38 4.58 -8.54 -20.77
C TYR A 38 5.90 -7.83 -21.06
N LEU A 39 6.26 -6.92 -20.16
CA LEU A 39 7.60 -6.30 -20.19
C LEU A 39 8.72 -7.36 -20.13
N THR A 40 8.51 -8.42 -19.38
CA THR A 40 9.46 -9.54 -19.24
C THR A 40 9.75 -10.24 -20.55
N ASP A 41 8.79 -10.32 -21.49
CA ASP A 41 9.01 -10.87 -22.83
C ASP A 41 9.90 -9.93 -23.66
N GLY A 42 9.75 -8.60 -23.49
CA GLY A 42 10.66 -7.62 -24.08
C GLY A 42 12.08 -7.72 -23.51
N LEU A 43 12.23 -7.95 -22.21
CA LEU A 43 13.55 -8.18 -21.59
C LEU A 43 14.18 -9.49 -22.10
N GLN A 44 13.37 -10.54 -22.29
CA GLN A 44 13.85 -11.80 -22.88
C GLN A 44 14.37 -11.60 -24.31
N GLU A 45 13.67 -10.81 -25.12
CA GLU A 45 14.11 -10.45 -26.47
C GLU A 45 15.41 -9.62 -26.46
N MET A 46 15.57 -8.69 -25.47
CA MET A 46 16.84 -7.97 -25.28
C MET A 46 18.00 -8.92 -24.98
N LEU A 47 17.79 -9.95 -24.15
CA LEU A 47 18.80 -10.98 -23.90
C LEU A 47 19.20 -11.72 -25.17
N GLN A 48 18.23 -12.07 -26.03
CA GLN A 48 18.50 -12.72 -27.32
C GLN A 48 19.30 -11.83 -28.29
N ARG A 49 19.14 -10.51 -28.15
CA ARG A 49 19.92 -9.49 -28.88
C ARG A 49 21.30 -9.21 -28.28
N GLY A 50 21.69 -9.94 -27.23
CA GLY A 50 23.00 -9.85 -26.62
C GLY A 50 23.14 -8.80 -25.52
N VAL A 51 22.04 -8.20 -25.03
CA VAL A 51 22.08 -7.33 -23.87
C VAL A 51 22.31 -8.18 -22.60
N VAL A 52 23.23 -7.74 -21.76
CA VAL A 52 23.55 -8.42 -20.52
C VAL A 52 22.83 -7.75 -19.36
N PHE A 53 22.04 -8.52 -18.61
CA PHE A 53 21.41 -8.07 -17.37
C PHE A 53 22.16 -8.60 -16.15
N GLN A 54 22.29 -7.76 -15.13
CA GLN A 54 22.80 -8.14 -13.83
C GLN A 54 21.67 -8.16 -12.83
N GLY A 55 21.45 -9.31 -12.18
CA GLY A 55 20.47 -9.44 -11.10
C GLY A 55 21.05 -9.03 -9.76
N PHE A 56 20.25 -8.33 -8.96
CA PHE A 56 20.54 -8.02 -7.56
C PHE A 56 19.50 -8.70 -6.67
N LYS A 57 19.98 -9.43 -5.68
CA LYS A 57 19.09 -10.06 -4.70
C LYS A 57 18.51 -9.02 -3.77
N VAL A 58 17.21 -9.11 -3.52
CA VAL A 58 16.47 -8.30 -2.55
C VAL A 58 15.98 -9.22 -1.44
N ASP A 59 16.28 -8.89 -0.19
CA ASP A 59 15.94 -9.75 0.95
C ASP A 59 14.51 -9.53 1.47
N ASN A 60 13.93 -8.36 1.25
CA ASN A 60 12.58 -8.03 1.70
C ASN A 60 11.78 -7.44 0.53
N TRP A 61 10.86 -8.23 0.04
CA TRP A 61 9.91 -7.81 -0.97
C TRP A 61 8.50 -8.21 -0.52
N TYR A 62 7.56 -7.27 -0.63
CA TYR A 62 6.17 -7.47 -0.23
C TYR A 62 5.26 -7.12 -1.39
N ASP A 63 4.50 -8.09 -1.89
CA ASP A 63 3.49 -7.87 -2.91
C ASP A 63 2.22 -7.29 -2.26
N CYS A 64 2.08 -5.98 -2.30
CA CYS A 64 0.97 -5.25 -1.69
C CYS A 64 -0.31 -5.24 -2.55
N GLY A 65 -0.45 -6.12 -3.53
CA GLY A 65 -1.65 -6.22 -4.38
C GLY A 65 -2.89 -6.77 -3.68
N GLN A 66 -2.74 -7.32 -2.47
CA GLN A 66 -3.84 -7.84 -1.67
C GLN A 66 -3.92 -7.10 -0.33
N LYS A 67 -5.15 -6.85 0.14
CA LYS A 67 -5.41 -6.12 1.40
C LYS A 67 -4.65 -6.71 2.58
N GLU A 68 -4.70 -8.01 2.75
CA GLU A 68 -4.09 -8.72 3.88
C GLU A 68 -2.56 -8.57 3.90
N ILE A 69 -1.94 -8.63 2.73
CA ILE A 69 -0.49 -8.47 2.60
C ILE A 69 -0.11 -7.01 2.84
N LEU A 70 -0.90 -6.06 2.33
CA LEU A 70 -0.67 -4.63 2.56
C LEU A 70 -0.76 -4.27 4.05
N LEU A 71 -1.76 -4.77 4.77
CA LEU A 71 -1.91 -4.55 6.21
C LEU A 71 -0.77 -5.19 7.02
N LYS A 72 -0.35 -6.41 6.67
CA LYS A 72 0.83 -7.05 7.29
C LYS A 72 2.11 -6.25 7.03
N THR A 73 2.28 -5.76 5.80
CA THR A 73 3.43 -4.93 5.45
C THR A 73 3.43 -3.62 6.23
N ASN A 74 2.27 -2.97 6.38
CA ASN A 74 2.10 -1.80 7.22
C ASN A 74 2.55 -2.06 8.66
N ALA A 75 2.09 -3.14 9.28
CA ALA A 75 2.48 -3.51 10.64
C ALA A 75 3.99 -3.73 10.77
N LEU A 76 4.61 -4.42 9.79
CA LEU A 76 6.07 -4.64 9.76
C LEU A 76 6.85 -3.33 9.64
N LEU A 77 6.41 -2.42 8.78
CA LEU A 77 7.06 -1.11 8.60
C LEU A 77 6.91 -0.23 9.83
N LEU A 78 5.74 -0.21 10.45
CA LEU A 78 5.52 0.52 11.71
C LEU A 78 6.42 0.02 12.83
N ASN A 79 6.60 -1.29 12.97
CA ASN A 79 7.48 -1.89 13.97
C ASN A 79 8.98 -1.59 13.73
N LYS A 80 9.39 -1.38 12.46
CA LYS A 80 10.76 -1.00 12.11
C LYS A 80 11.07 0.48 12.36
N ARG A 81 10.06 1.33 12.48
CA ARG A 81 10.26 2.76 12.74
C ARG A 81 10.71 2.97 14.19
N LYS A 82 11.74 3.78 14.38
CA LYS A 82 12.05 4.29 15.72
C LYS A 82 10.89 5.14 16.20
N LYS A 83 10.49 4.99 17.47
CA LYS A 83 9.37 5.72 18.07
C LYS A 83 9.44 7.21 17.74
N ALA A 84 8.45 7.71 17.02
CA ALA A 84 8.36 9.14 16.73
C ALA A 84 7.58 9.83 17.88
N ALA A 85 8.28 10.66 18.62
CA ALA A 85 7.77 11.29 19.86
C ALA A 85 6.77 12.44 19.66
N ALA A 86 6.11 12.58 18.50
CA ALA A 86 5.47 13.84 18.11
C ALA A 86 3.91 13.87 18.06
N PHE A 87 3.18 12.86 18.55
CA PHE A 87 1.74 12.75 18.27
C PHE A 87 0.78 13.45 19.26
N LYS A 88 1.28 14.10 20.32
CA LYS A 88 0.41 14.53 21.44
C LYS A 88 -0.46 15.77 21.19
N LYS A 89 -0.24 16.56 20.16
CA LYS A 89 -0.87 17.89 20.04
C LYS A 89 -2.36 17.91 19.67
N ASN A 90 -2.86 16.88 18.96
CA ASN A 90 -4.24 16.86 18.46
C ASN A 90 -5.04 15.62 18.91
N LEU A 91 -4.63 14.98 19.99
CA LEU A 91 -5.31 13.84 20.60
C LEU A 91 -6.05 14.32 21.83
N HIS A 92 -7.38 14.15 21.85
CA HIS A 92 -8.23 14.54 22.98
C HIS A 92 -9.01 13.33 23.48
N ASN A 93 -8.82 12.95 24.73
CA ASN A 93 -9.49 11.80 25.36
C ASN A 93 -9.29 10.51 24.54
N CYS A 94 -8.04 10.18 24.18
CA CYS A 94 -7.72 9.05 23.31
C CYS A 94 -6.80 8.04 24.02
N ILE A 95 -7.02 6.76 23.72
CA ILE A 95 -6.08 5.68 24.05
C ILE A 95 -5.32 5.32 22.79
N VAL A 96 -3.99 5.34 22.87
CA VAL A 96 -3.11 5.01 21.74
C VAL A 96 -2.31 3.76 22.09
N ILE A 97 -2.39 2.76 21.23
CA ILE A 97 -1.68 1.48 21.34
C ILE A 97 -0.68 1.38 20.18
N GLU A 98 0.59 1.47 20.48
CA GLU A 98 1.64 1.37 19.44
C GLU A 98 1.81 -0.08 18.91
N PRO A 99 2.35 -0.27 17.68
CA PRO A 99 2.89 0.76 16.79
C PRO A 99 1.80 1.47 15.96
N ILE A 100 1.94 2.77 15.81
CA ILE A 100 1.04 3.57 14.96
C ILE A 100 1.82 4.63 14.17
N HIS A 101 1.16 5.15 13.13
CA HIS A 101 1.53 6.40 12.45
C HIS A 101 0.31 7.29 12.31
N ILE A 102 0.44 8.56 12.68
CA ILE A 102 -0.58 9.59 12.50
C ILE A 102 0.02 10.71 11.66
N GLY A 103 -0.66 11.05 10.58
CA GLY A 103 -0.29 12.10 9.64
C GLY A 103 -0.44 13.52 10.23
N LYS A 104 0.02 14.49 9.46
CA LYS A 104 -0.04 15.92 9.84
C LYS A 104 -1.48 16.43 9.89
N ASN A 105 -1.75 17.40 10.76
CA ASN A 105 -3.06 18.06 10.89
C ASN A 105 -4.24 17.11 11.16
N THR A 106 -3.96 15.87 11.57
CA THR A 106 -5.00 14.89 11.92
C THR A 106 -5.56 15.22 13.30
N VAL A 107 -6.87 15.16 13.44
CA VAL A 107 -7.59 15.38 14.70
C VAL A 107 -8.27 14.09 15.14
N ILE A 108 -8.01 13.66 16.38
CA ILE A 108 -8.60 12.45 16.93
C ILE A 108 -9.19 12.76 18.31
N LYS A 109 -10.47 12.39 18.54
CA LYS A 109 -11.15 12.60 19.83
C LYS A 109 -11.92 11.37 20.26
N ASN A 110 -11.96 11.12 21.58
CA ASN A 110 -12.75 10.05 22.21
C ASN A 110 -12.54 8.68 21.57
N SER A 111 -11.29 8.35 21.16
CA SER A 111 -11.05 7.18 20.30
C SER A 111 -9.93 6.29 20.82
N ILE A 112 -9.98 5.03 20.43
CA ILE A 112 -8.91 4.04 20.68
C ILE A 112 -8.24 3.72 19.36
N ILE A 113 -6.95 4.02 19.24
CA ILE A 113 -6.19 3.86 18.00
C ILE A 113 -5.01 2.91 18.21
N GLY A 114 -4.96 1.88 17.40
CA GLY A 114 -3.89 0.88 17.38
C GLY A 114 -4.27 -0.46 18.00
N PRO A 115 -3.36 -1.46 17.96
CA PRO A 115 -2.04 -1.36 17.31
C PRO A 115 -2.09 -1.42 15.77
N ASN A 116 -0.92 -1.25 15.13
CA ASN A 116 -0.71 -1.42 13.68
C ASN A 116 -1.57 -0.50 12.79
N VAL A 117 -1.82 0.72 13.23
CA VAL A 117 -2.65 1.69 12.51
C VAL A 117 -1.80 2.76 11.85
N THR A 118 -2.03 3.01 10.57
CA THR A 118 -1.55 4.17 9.84
C THR A 118 -2.72 5.07 9.49
N ILE A 119 -2.62 6.36 9.84
CA ILE A 119 -3.60 7.40 9.52
C ILE A 119 -2.89 8.46 8.68
N GLY A 120 -3.49 8.81 7.56
CA GLY A 120 -3.00 9.83 6.64
C GLY A 120 -3.15 11.27 7.17
N ASP A 121 -2.69 12.21 6.36
CA ASP A 121 -2.73 13.64 6.70
C ASP A 121 -4.16 14.19 6.65
N ASN A 122 -4.45 15.22 7.48
CA ASN A 122 -5.71 15.95 7.52
C ASN A 122 -6.95 15.08 7.81
N ALA A 123 -6.80 13.92 8.40
CA ALA A 123 -7.91 13.05 8.80
C ALA A 123 -8.60 13.57 10.06
N SER A 124 -9.90 13.23 10.20
CA SER A 124 -10.71 13.57 11.38
C SER A 124 -11.39 12.31 11.90
N ILE A 125 -11.10 11.92 13.14
CA ILE A 125 -11.59 10.66 13.73
C ILE A 125 -12.22 10.98 15.08
N TYR A 126 -13.47 10.58 15.25
CA TYR A 126 -14.24 10.83 16.45
C TYR A 126 -14.92 9.54 16.93
N ASP A 127 -14.99 9.36 18.25
CA ASP A 127 -15.79 8.34 18.92
C ASP A 127 -15.59 6.92 18.35
N SER A 128 -14.33 6.57 17.99
CA SER A 128 -14.03 5.40 17.15
C SER A 128 -12.98 4.47 17.76
N ILE A 129 -13.03 3.21 17.37
CA ILE A 129 -12.03 2.20 17.70
C ILE A 129 -11.41 1.68 16.40
N ILE A 130 -10.10 1.84 16.22
CA ILE A 130 -9.40 1.46 14.99
C ILE A 130 -8.17 0.65 15.33
N ARG A 131 -8.03 -0.54 14.73
CA ARG A 131 -6.86 -1.40 14.87
C ARG A 131 -6.52 -2.12 13.55
N ASP A 132 -5.24 -2.47 13.38
CA ASP A 132 -4.74 -3.23 12.24
C ASP A 132 -5.21 -2.68 10.89
N SER A 133 -5.21 -1.34 10.72
CA SER A 133 -5.89 -0.66 9.62
C SER A 133 -5.04 0.45 9.02
N ILE A 134 -5.33 0.78 7.75
CA ILE A 134 -4.77 1.93 7.03
C ILE A 134 -5.91 2.86 6.67
N ILE A 135 -5.79 4.14 7.06
CA ILE A 135 -6.75 5.22 6.83
C ILE A 135 -6.08 6.26 5.93
N GLY A 136 -6.70 6.60 4.82
CA GLY A 136 -6.21 7.58 3.84
C GLY A 136 -6.23 9.03 4.34
N ASN A 137 -5.72 9.92 3.50
CA ASN A 137 -5.72 11.35 3.79
C ASN A 137 -7.13 11.94 3.71
N TYR A 138 -7.38 13.03 4.42
CA TYR A 138 -8.65 13.78 4.42
C TYR A 138 -9.89 12.93 4.78
N THR A 139 -9.69 11.75 5.34
CA THR A 139 -10.76 10.82 5.73
C THR A 139 -11.47 11.33 6.99
N LYS A 140 -12.79 11.18 7.03
CA LYS A 140 -13.62 11.51 8.20
C LYS A 140 -14.29 10.25 8.71
N LEU A 141 -14.02 9.90 9.96
CA LEU A 141 -14.60 8.73 10.64
C LEU A 141 -15.29 9.18 11.90
N ASN A 142 -16.51 8.73 12.11
CA ASN A 142 -17.26 9.02 13.33
C ASN A 142 -18.11 7.82 13.76
N ASP A 143 -18.01 7.44 15.02
CA ASP A 143 -18.75 6.35 15.66
C ASP A 143 -18.53 5.00 14.93
N VAL A 144 -17.26 4.66 14.58
CA VAL A 144 -16.92 3.44 13.86
C VAL A 144 -16.03 2.51 14.69
N VAL A 145 -16.22 1.21 14.49
CA VAL A 145 -15.30 0.17 14.96
C VAL A 145 -14.69 -0.52 13.77
N LEU A 146 -13.41 -0.23 13.48
CA LEU A 146 -12.69 -0.75 12.34
C LEU A 146 -11.56 -1.68 12.78
N PHE A 147 -11.49 -2.85 12.14
CA PHE A 147 -10.35 -3.75 12.25
C PHE A 147 -10.03 -4.38 10.88
N ASN A 148 -8.78 -4.65 10.63
CA ASN A 148 -8.32 -5.21 9.35
C ASN A 148 -8.89 -4.43 8.15
N SER A 149 -8.93 -3.09 8.25
CA SER A 149 -9.60 -2.25 7.27
C SER A 149 -8.62 -1.42 6.46
N LEU A 150 -8.97 -1.21 5.19
CA LEU A 150 -8.28 -0.33 4.28
C LEU A 150 -9.28 0.73 3.80
N ILE A 151 -9.05 1.98 4.17
CA ILE A 151 -9.93 3.12 3.84
C ILE A 151 -9.14 4.08 2.97
N GLY A 152 -9.62 4.35 1.78
CA GLY A 152 -9.03 5.30 0.84
C GLY A 152 -9.10 6.74 1.31
N SER A 153 -8.43 7.63 0.59
CA SER A 153 -8.46 9.08 0.87
C SER A 153 -9.84 9.68 0.56
N ASP A 154 -10.12 10.83 1.18
CA ASP A 154 -11.36 11.62 0.96
C ASP A 154 -12.66 10.82 1.22
N SER A 155 -12.57 9.76 2.03
CA SER A 155 -13.73 8.93 2.43
C SER A 155 -14.40 9.48 3.68
N VAL A 156 -15.73 9.33 3.75
CA VAL A 156 -16.53 9.68 4.92
C VAL A 156 -17.33 8.47 5.37
N ILE A 157 -17.17 8.06 6.63
CA ILE A 157 -17.86 6.89 7.20
C ILE A 157 -18.45 7.27 8.56
N TRP A 158 -19.74 7.02 8.72
CA TRP A 158 -20.48 7.22 9.95
C TRP A 158 -21.23 5.96 10.36
N GLY A 159 -21.20 5.66 11.64
CA GLY A 159 -21.85 4.48 12.21
C GLY A 159 -20.91 3.29 12.40
N SER A 160 -21.40 2.25 13.04
CA SER A 160 -20.60 1.07 13.39
C SER A 160 -20.32 0.16 12.19
N SER A 161 -19.10 -0.32 12.06
CA SER A 161 -18.75 -1.31 11.06
C SER A 161 -17.67 -2.26 11.57
N GLN A 162 -17.38 -3.35 10.84
CA GLN A 162 -16.41 -4.35 11.25
C GLN A 162 -15.13 -4.32 10.43
N SER A 163 -15.16 -4.79 9.19
CA SER A 163 -14.00 -4.84 8.31
C SER A 163 -14.38 -4.30 6.93
N LEU A 164 -13.71 -3.25 6.50
CA LEU A 164 -14.02 -2.55 5.26
C LEU A 164 -12.82 -2.50 4.32
N ASN A 165 -13.10 -2.51 3.04
CA ASN A 165 -12.17 -2.17 1.98
C ASN A 165 -12.85 -1.12 1.10
N ILE A 166 -12.53 0.14 1.34
CA ILE A 166 -13.20 1.31 0.76
C ILE A 166 -12.19 2.12 -0.07
N GLY A 167 -12.55 2.37 -1.31
CA GLY A 167 -11.80 3.22 -2.23
C GLY A 167 -11.85 4.71 -1.84
N ASP A 168 -11.21 5.54 -2.66
CA ASP A 168 -11.19 6.99 -2.45
C ASP A 168 -12.56 7.63 -2.72
N ASN A 169 -12.81 8.79 -2.13
CA ASN A 169 -14.02 9.62 -2.31
C ASN A 169 -15.34 8.88 -1.99
N THR A 170 -15.32 7.95 -1.05
CA THR A 170 -16.51 7.20 -0.63
C THR A 170 -17.15 7.82 0.62
N GLU A 171 -18.47 7.96 0.60
CA GLU A 171 -19.29 8.23 1.78
C GLU A 171 -20.13 7.00 2.10
N LEU A 172 -20.07 6.57 3.36
CA LEU A 172 -20.79 5.39 3.85
C LEU A 172 -21.41 5.70 5.21
N ASP A 173 -22.73 5.55 5.29
CA ASP A 173 -23.51 5.68 6.53
C ASP A 173 -24.03 4.30 6.93
N LEU A 174 -23.66 3.85 8.11
CA LEU A 174 -24.00 2.53 8.68
C LEU A 174 -24.89 2.61 9.93
N ARG A 175 -25.51 3.78 10.15
CA ARG A 175 -26.41 4.02 11.29
C ARG A 175 -27.76 3.34 11.10
#